data_9eef8296edad1760a0527ac942a20ef9
#
_entry.id   9eef8296edad1760a0527ac942a20ef9
#
_cell.length_a   1.000
_cell.length_b   1.000
_cell.length_c   1.000
_cell.angle_alpha   90.00
_cell.angle_beta   90.00
_cell.angle_gamma   90.00
#
_symmetry.space_group_name_H-M   'P 1'
#
loop_
_entity.id
_entity.type
_entity.pdbx_description
1 polymer ?
#
loop_
_entity_poly.entity_id
_entity_poly.type
_entity_poly.pdbx_seq_one_letter_code
_entity_poly.pdbx_strand_id
1 'polypeptide(L)'
;PEPIAISTISRPEPVKVRGIYVSAYVAGTGNRMDEILNQMEGTGLNAVVIDLKDDEGRITCEMDSPLVNEIGASRVLIQDMPGLIESLKERGIYPIARVVAFRDPYLAEQKPEWSLHMTDGSIYRDGNGLAWVNPYRQEVWDYLVEVGKKAGELGFAEVQFDYVRFSVDSGVEGVAFDPQDTGGRSKTEAISQFMDYAYGQLSQEGLYVSADVFGTIIRSGQDAQAVGQDYGEMAGRVDYLCPMIYPSHYGDGSFGIEHPDTQPYDTVYQAL
;
A
#
# COMPACT_ATOMS: atom_id res chain seq x y z
N PRO A 1 -28.92 -13.41 -30.01
CA PRO A 1 -27.76 -13.44 -29.14
C PRO A 1 -28.26 -13.32 -27.70
N GLU A 2 -27.98 -14.34 -26.90
CA GLU A 2 -28.25 -14.31 -25.48
C GLU A 2 -27.38 -13.22 -24.84
N PRO A 3 -27.88 -12.45 -23.86
CA PRO A 3 -27.06 -11.49 -23.17
C PRO A 3 -25.96 -12.23 -22.42
N ILE A 4 -24.70 -11.84 -22.66
CA ILE A 4 -23.58 -12.33 -21.89
C ILE A 4 -23.85 -11.90 -20.44
N ALA A 5 -24.08 -12.90 -19.56
CA ALA A 5 -24.18 -12.64 -18.14
C ALA A 5 -22.81 -12.12 -17.68
N ILE A 6 -22.73 -10.83 -17.41
CA ILE A 6 -21.60 -10.26 -16.70
C ILE A 6 -21.70 -10.83 -15.28
N SER A 7 -20.85 -11.79 -14.97
CA SER A 7 -20.68 -12.28 -13.60
C SER A 7 -20.09 -11.14 -12.80
N THR A 8 -20.95 -10.36 -12.15
CA THR A 8 -20.49 -9.42 -11.13
C THR A 8 -20.09 -10.25 -9.92
N ILE A 9 -18.80 -10.40 -9.69
CA ILE A 9 -18.30 -10.94 -8.43
C ILE A 9 -18.85 -10.03 -7.34
N SER A 10 -19.68 -10.59 -6.44
CA SER A 10 -20.27 -9.84 -5.36
C SER A 10 -19.17 -9.50 -4.35
N ARG A 11 -18.95 -8.23 -4.09
CA ARG A 11 -18.10 -7.80 -2.99
C ARG A 11 -18.71 -8.26 -1.65
N PRO A 12 -17.88 -8.65 -0.67
CA PRO A 12 -18.36 -8.87 0.68
C PRO A 12 -18.97 -7.58 1.27
N GLU A 13 -19.77 -7.70 2.33
CA GLU A 13 -20.28 -6.51 3.02
C GLU A 13 -19.13 -5.66 3.58
N PRO A 14 -19.21 -4.30 3.53
CA PRO A 14 -18.18 -3.43 4.06
C PRO A 14 -17.97 -3.66 5.56
N VAL A 15 -16.71 -3.76 5.96
CA VAL A 15 -16.34 -3.98 7.36
C VAL A 15 -15.83 -2.69 7.98
N LYS A 16 -16.36 -2.30 9.14
CA LYS A 16 -15.73 -1.27 9.96
C LYS A 16 -14.48 -1.86 10.60
N VAL A 17 -13.34 -1.68 9.97
CA VAL A 17 -12.07 -2.28 10.36
C VAL A 17 -11.58 -1.75 11.70
N ARG A 18 -11.22 -2.69 12.58
CA ARG A 18 -10.42 -2.51 13.78
C ARG A 18 -9.33 -3.54 13.71
N GLY A 19 -8.24 -3.18 13.04
CA GLY A 19 -7.21 -4.12 12.64
C GLY A 19 -5.89 -3.90 13.35
N ILE A 20 -5.04 -4.91 13.21
CA ILE A 20 -3.63 -4.86 13.55
C ILE A 20 -2.80 -5.21 12.32
N TYR A 21 -1.61 -4.65 12.22
CA TYR A 21 -0.61 -5.05 11.25
C TYR A 21 0.25 -6.19 11.81
N VAL A 22 0.45 -7.21 10.97
CA VAL A 22 1.34 -8.33 11.26
C VAL A 22 2.30 -8.52 10.09
N SER A 23 3.59 -8.33 10.33
CA SER A 23 4.59 -8.52 9.29
C SER A 23 4.61 -9.96 8.76
N ALA A 24 5.00 -10.14 7.49
CA ALA A 24 5.10 -11.47 6.90
C ALA A 24 6.05 -12.41 7.66
N TYR A 25 7.09 -11.89 8.29
CA TYR A 25 7.98 -12.67 9.16
C TYR A 25 7.25 -13.28 10.35
N VAL A 26 6.38 -12.50 10.99
CA VAL A 26 5.59 -12.96 12.13
C VAL A 26 4.47 -13.88 11.65
N ALA A 27 3.75 -13.50 10.60
CA ALA A 27 2.65 -14.28 10.02
C ALA A 27 3.11 -15.65 9.50
N GLY A 28 4.33 -15.74 8.95
CA GLY A 28 4.93 -17.00 8.50
C GLY A 28 5.49 -17.89 9.61
N THR A 29 5.50 -17.40 10.86
CA THR A 29 5.97 -18.18 12.01
C THR A 29 4.77 -18.77 12.74
N GLY A 30 4.41 -20.02 12.45
CA GLY A 30 3.15 -20.69 12.79
C GLY A 30 2.61 -20.36 14.20
N ASN A 31 3.36 -20.68 15.26
CA ASN A 31 2.88 -20.45 16.64
C ASN A 31 2.66 -18.97 16.96
N ARG A 32 3.43 -18.05 16.37
CA ARG A 32 3.31 -16.62 16.65
C ARG A 32 2.01 -16.04 16.10
N MET A 33 1.61 -16.47 14.92
CA MET A 33 0.34 -16.03 14.34
C MET A 33 -0.84 -16.52 15.16
N ASP A 34 -0.83 -17.78 15.56
CA ASP A 34 -1.88 -18.36 16.43
C ASP A 34 -1.96 -17.64 17.79
N GLU A 35 -0.83 -17.30 18.39
CA GLU A 35 -0.80 -16.52 19.65
C GLU A 35 -1.47 -15.14 19.46
N ILE A 36 -1.18 -14.45 18.35
CA ILE A 36 -1.79 -13.15 18.03
C ILE A 36 -3.30 -13.30 17.86
N LEU A 37 -3.74 -14.28 17.07
CA LEU A 37 -5.16 -14.52 16.83
C LEU A 37 -5.93 -14.86 18.12
N ASN A 38 -5.33 -15.65 18.99
CA ASN A 38 -5.92 -15.96 20.29
C ASN A 38 -6.00 -14.71 21.19
N GLN A 39 -5.01 -13.80 21.12
CA GLN A 39 -5.06 -12.53 21.85
C GLN A 39 -6.10 -11.54 21.30
N MET A 40 -6.45 -11.65 20.04
CA MET A 40 -7.52 -10.83 19.43
C MET A 40 -8.92 -11.25 19.92
N GLU A 41 -9.10 -12.50 20.35
CA GLU A 41 -10.41 -12.99 20.81
C GLU A 41 -10.95 -12.15 21.98
N GLY A 42 -12.19 -11.69 21.84
CA GLY A 42 -12.86 -10.89 22.86
C GLY A 42 -12.44 -9.42 22.95
N THR A 43 -11.48 -8.96 22.10
CA THR A 43 -11.00 -7.57 22.12
C THR A 43 -11.82 -6.62 21.25
N GLY A 44 -12.62 -7.14 20.34
CA GLY A 44 -13.32 -6.37 19.32
C GLY A 44 -12.44 -6.00 18.10
N LEU A 45 -11.19 -6.49 18.04
CA LEU A 45 -10.38 -6.49 16.83
C LEU A 45 -10.98 -7.47 15.81
N ASN A 46 -11.06 -7.07 14.55
CA ASN A 46 -11.75 -7.83 13.52
C ASN A 46 -11.02 -7.90 12.18
N ALA A 47 -9.79 -7.41 12.11
CA ALA A 47 -9.02 -7.41 10.88
C ALA A 47 -7.52 -7.58 11.13
N VAL A 48 -6.84 -8.15 10.15
CA VAL A 48 -5.37 -8.26 10.14
C VAL A 48 -4.85 -7.78 8.78
N VAL A 49 -3.89 -6.87 8.82
CA VAL A 49 -3.11 -6.42 7.67
C VAL A 49 -1.84 -7.25 7.60
N ILE A 50 -1.59 -7.92 6.47
CA ILE A 50 -0.43 -8.78 6.25
C ILE A 50 0.33 -8.30 5.02
N ASP A 51 1.67 -8.23 5.09
CA ASP A 51 2.48 -7.94 3.93
C ASP A 51 2.34 -9.04 2.87
N LEU A 52 1.73 -8.73 1.75
CA LEU A 52 1.80 -9.54 0.54
C LEU A 52 3.03 -9.13 -0.30
N LYS A 53 3.29 -7.82 -0.38
CA LYS A 53 4.51 -7.25 -0.96
C LYS A 53 5.13 -6.31 0.07
N ASP A 54 6.34 -6.67 0.53
CA ASP A 54 6.99 -6.03 1.65
C ASP A 54 7.80 -4.76 1.28
N ASP A 55 8.40 -4.14 2.29
CA ASP A 55 9.20 -2.91 2.17
C ASP A 55 10.51 -3.08 1.36
N GLU A 56 10.94 -4.32 1.11
CA GLU A 56 12.08 -4.63 0.25
C GLU A 56 11.66 -4.91 -1.20
N GLY A 57 10.36 -4.79 -1.52
CA GLY A 57 9.79 -5.09 -2.83
C GLY A 57 9.59 -6.59 -3.09
N ARG A 58 9.66 -7.42 -2.04
CA ARG A 58 9.55 -8.87 -2.18
C ARG A 58 8.11 -9.34 -1.96
N ILE A 59 7.70 -10.30 -2.77
CA ILE A 59 6.43 -11.03 -2.57
C ILE A 59 6.67 -12.10 -1.50
N THR A 60 5.84 -12.13 -0.48
CA THR A 60 6.09 -12.88 0.77
C THR A 60 5.62 -14.33 0.76
N CYS A 61 5.00 -14.76 -0.33
CA CYS A 61 4.55 -16.15 -0.58
C CYS A 61 4.86 -16.58 -2.01
N GLU A 62 4.61 -17.83 -2.34
CA GLU A 62 4.57 -18.28 -3.74
C GLU A 62 3.42 -17.55 -4.45
N MET A 63 3.71 -17.03 -5.66
CA MET A 63 2.74 -16.31 -6.46
C MET A 63 2.89 -16.70 -7.93
N ASP A 64 1.83 -17.23 -8.52
CA ASP A 64 1.80 -17.54 -9.96
C ASP A 64 1.49 -16.27 -10.75
N SER A 65 2.54 -15.50 -11.03
CA SER A 65 2.53 -14.26 -11.81
C SER A 65 3.72 -14.24 -12.76
N PRO A 66 3.49 -13.98 -14.06
CA PRO A 66 4.58 -13.96 -15.05
C PRO A 66 5.72 -13.03 -14.67
N LEU A 67 5.42 -11.79 -14.28
CA LEU A 67 6.45 -10.80 -13.96
C LEU A 67 7.13 -11.10 -12.61
N VAL A 68 6.37 -11.52 -11.59
CA VAL A 68 6.95 -11.94 -10.31
C VAL A 68 7.97 -13.07 -10.51
N ASN A 69 7.62 -14.05 -11.38
CA ASN A 69 8.52 -15.17 -11.71
C ASN A 69 9.70 -14.72 -12.55
N GLU A 70 9.48 -13.86 -13.57
CA GLU A 70 10.56 -13.34 -14.44
C GLU A 70 11.65 -12.64 -13.65
N ILE A 71 11.27 -11.76 -12.72
CA ILE A 71 12.23 -11.00 -11.91
C ILE A 71 12.65 -11.72 -10.62
N GLY A 72 12.05 -12.86 -10.29
CA GLY A 72 12.35 -13.62 -9.06
C GLY A 72 11.96 -12.86 -7.79
N ALA A 73 10.82 -12.15 -7.80
CA ALA A 73 10.42 -11.29 -6.68
C ALA A 73 9.98 -12.08 -5.44
N SER A 74 9.58 -13.33 -5.57
CA SER A 74 9.14 -14.14 -4.43
C SER A 74 10.27 -14.39 -3.42
N ARG A 75 9.98 -14.14 -2.15
CA ARG A 75 10.74 -14.54 -0.98
C ARG A 75 9.77 -15.16 0.01
N VAL A 76 9.62 -16.47 -0.07
CA VAL A 76 8.58 -17.20 0.66
C VAL A 76 8.85 -17.14 2.16
N LEU A 77 8.12 -16.27 2.84
CA LEU A 77 8.05 -16.15 4.30
C LEU A 77 6.83 -16.89 4.84
N ILE A 78 5.71 -16.82 4.12
CA ILE A 78 4.46 -17.50 4.45
C ILE A 78 4.29 -18.66 3.47
N GLN A 79 4.47 -19.89 3.95
CA GLN A 79 4.47 -21.11 3.12
C GLN A 79 3.08 -21.44 2.56
N ASP A 80 2.04 -21.21 3.35
CA ASP A 80 0.64 -21.47 2.99
C ASP A 80 -0.19 -20.22 3.24
N MET A 81 -0.09 -19.26 2.34
CA MET A 81 -0.88 -18.02 2.40
C MET A 81 -2.38 -18.29 2.29
N PRO A 82 -2.87 -19.12 1.34
CA PRO A 82 -4.30 -19.42 1.26
C PRO A 82 -4.86 -20.04 2.55
N GLY A 83 -4.16 -21.00 3.14
CA GLY A 83 -4.58 -21.62 4.40
C GLY A 83 -4.60 -20.63 5.58
N LEU A 84 -3.63 -19.71 5.63
CA LEU A 84 -3.63 -18.63 6.62
C LEU A 84 -4.87 -17.73 6.44
N ILE A 85 -5.17 -17.29 5.21
CA ILE A 85 -6.31 -16.41 4.93
C ILE A 85 -7.64 -17.11 5.23
N GLU A 86 -7.77 -18.40 4.91
CA GLU A 86 -8.95 -19.18 5.26
C GLU A 86 -9.14 -19.27 6.79
N SER A 87 -8.07 -19.55 7.54
CA SER A 87 -8.11 -19.56 9.00
C SER A 87 -8.54 -18.22 9.61
N LEU A 88 -8.11 -17.08 9.03
CA LEU A 88 -8.59 -15.75 9.44
C LEU A 88 -10.10 -15.62 9.22
N LYS A 89 -10.59 -16.01 8.05
CA LYS A 89 -12.02 -15.93 7.71
C LYS A 89 -12.89 -16.82 8.58
N GLU A 90 -12.44 -18.03 8.89
CA GLU A 90 -13.14 -18.96 9.81
C GLU A 90 -13.29 -18.36 11.21
N ARG A 91 -12.33 -17.53 11.65
CA ARG A 91 -12.39 -16.78 12.91
C ARG A 91 -13.17 -15.46 12.81
N GLY A 92 -13.74 -15.14 11.63
CA GLY A 92 -14.44 -13.88 11.39
C GLY A 92 -13.51 -12.66 11.31
N ILE A 93 -12.23 -12.88 11.00
CA ILE A 93 -11.21 -11.83 10.87
C ILE A 93 -11.07 -11.44 9.40
N TYR A 94 -11.18 -10.14 9.12
CA TYR A 94 -11.09 -9.55 7.78
C TYR A 94 -9.62 -9.45 7.33
N PRO A 95 -9.22 -10.15 6.25
CA PRO A 95 -7.84 -10.17 5.80
C PRO A 95 -7.56 -9.05 4.81
N ILE A 96 -6.55 -8.24 5.08
CA ILE A 96 -6.10 -7.12 4.24
C ILE A 96 -4.68 -7.40 3.74
N ALA A 97 -4.47 -7.37 2.42
CA ALA A 97 -3.16 -7.49 1.81
C ALA A 97 -2.49 -6.12 1.74
N ARG A 98 -1.41 -5.92 2.48
CA ARG A 98 -0.56 -4.73 2.30
C ARG A 98 0.37 -4.94 1.12
N VAL A 99 0.35 -3.98 0.20
CA VAL A 99 1.18 -3.95 -1.01
C VAL A 99 1.95 -2.64 -1.03
N VAL A 100 3.26 -2.71 -0.78
CA VAL A 100 4.15 -1.55 -0.91
C VAL A 100 4.26 -1.17 -2.38
N ALA A 101 3.86 0.07 -2.72
CA ALA A 101 3.72 0.49 -4.11
C ALA A 101 5.04 0.99 -4.71
N PHE A 102 5.37 2.26 -4.55
CA PHE A 102 6.43 2.90 -5.33
C PHE A 102 7.82 2.89 -4.66
N ARG A 103 7.90 2.63 -3.35
CA ARG A 103 9.19 2.32 -2.71
C ARG A 103 9.50 0.85 -2.90
N ASP A 104 10.06 0.51 -4.04
CA ASP A 104 10.31 -0.86 -4.46
C ASP A 104 11.77 -1.02 -4.91
N PRO A 105 12.70 -1.25 -3.97
CA PRO A 105 14.11 -1.37 -4.31
C PRO A 105 14.39 -2.60 -5.17
N TYR A 106 13.62 -3.68 -4.99
CA TYR A 106 13.84 -4.89 -5.77
C TYR A 106 13.45 -4.71 -7.23
N LEU A 107 12.23 -4.23 -7.50
CA LEU A 107 11.77 -3.97 -8.88
C LEU A 107 12.66 -2.93 -9.56
N ALA A 108 13.06 -1.88 -8.84
CA ALA A 108 13.95 -0.85 -9.36
C ALA A 108 15.32 -1.39 -9.81
N GLU A 109 15.82 -2.43 -9.15
CA GLU A 109 17.08 -3.09 -9.53
C GLU A 109 16.90 -4.09 -10.67
N GLN A 110 15.76 -4.78 -10.73
CA GLN A 110 15.46 -5.76 -11.79
C GLN A 110 15.00 -5.10 -13.10
N LYS A 111 14.36 -3.93 -13.00
CA LYS A 111 13.84 -3.13 -14.11
C LYS A 111 14.31 -1.67 -13.95
N PRO A 112 15.62 -1.40 -14.13
CA PRO A 112 16.17 -0.05 -13.94
C PRO A 112 15.43 1.03 -14.74
N GLU A 113 14.94 0.69 -15.93
CA GLU A 113 14.18 1.58 -16.80
C GLU A 113 12.82 2.02 -16.22
N TRP A 114 12.34 1.36 -15.19
CA TRP A 114 11.11 1.72 -14.48
C TRP A 114 11.37 2.47 -13.17
N SER A 115 12.64 2.71 -12.83
CA SER A 115 13.02 3.36 -11.58
C SER A 115 13.11 4.89 -11.71
N LEU A 116 13.13 5.56 -10.58
CA LEU A 116 13.49 6.98 -10.51
C LEU A 116 15.01 7.13 -10.73
N HIS A 117 15.40 8.07 -11.56
CA HIS A 117 16.79 8.36 -11.87
C HIS A 117 17.18 9.77 -11.46
N MET A 118 18.41 9.90 -11.01
CA MET A 118 19.07 11.17 -10.81
C MET A 118 19.47 11.80 -12.14
N THR A 119 19.78 13.08 -12.14
CA THR A 119 20.24 13.79 -13.35
C THR A 119 21.53 13.25 -13.96
N ASP A 120 22.32 12.50 -13.18
CA ASP A 120 23.52 11.82 -13.67
C ASP A 120 23.25 10.41 -14.22
N GLY A 121 21.98 9.98 -14.21
CA GLY A 121 21.53 8.67 -14.71
C GLY A 121 21.61 7.54 -13.67
N SER A 122 22.09 7.78 -12.47
CA SER A 122 22.06 6.78 -11.39
C SER A 122 20.63 6.59 -10.86
N ILE A 123 20.34 5.39 -10.33
CA ILE A 123 19.05 5.13 -9.67
C ILE A 123 18.97 5.93 -8.37
N TYR A 124 17.85 6.65 -8.19
CA TYR A 124 17.55 7.35 -6.95
C TYR A 124 17.36 6.36 -5.78
N ARG A 125 17.99 6.69 -4.65
CA ARG A 125 17.82 5.98 -3.36
C ARG A 125 17.49 6.97 -2.27
N ASP A 126 16.54 6.60 -1.43
CA ASP A 126 16.12 7.40 -0.27
C ASP A 126 17.17 7.41 0.85
N GLY A 127 16.87 8.11 1.95
CA GLY A 127 17.77 8.22 3.10
C GLY A 127 18.15 6.89 3.77
N ASN A 128 17.40 5.82 3.51
CA ASN A 128 17.69 4.45 3.96
C ASN A 128 18.44 3.62 2.90
N GLY A 129 18.78 4.21 1.76
CA GLY A 129 19.43 3.54 0.64
C GLY A 129 18.50 2.70 -0.23
N LEU A 130 17.19 2.80 -0.06
CA LEU A 130 16.19 2.04 -0.80
C LEU A 130 15.81 2.76 -2.10
N ALA A 131 15.81 2.02 -3.21
CA ALA A 131 15.44 2.56 -4.51
C ALA A 131 13.91 2.65 -4.67
N TRP A 132 13.50 3.55 -5.55
CA TRP A 132 12.10 3.82 -5.85
C TRP A 132 11.83 3.62 -7.34
N VAL A 133 10.69 3.02 -7.66
CA VAL A 133 10.17 2.96 -9.01
C VAL A 133 9.41 4.24 -9.35
N ASN A 134 9.26 4.52 -10.65
CA ASN A 134 8.69 5.76 -11.16
C ASN A 134 7.15 5.70 -11.15
N PRO A 135 6.45 6.52 -10.32
CA PRO A 135 4.99 6.50 -10.25
C PRO A 135 4.28 6.95 -11.53
N TYR A 136 4.98 7.49 -12.51
CA TYR A 136 4.40 7.86 -13.81
C TYR A 136 4.34 6.69 -14.80
N ARG A 137 5.00 5.56 -14.51
CA ARG A 137 5.14 4.43 -15.43
C ARG A 137 3.94 3.49 -15.36
N GLN A 138 3.32 3.25 -16.51
CA GLN A 138 2.20 2.33 -16.63
C GLN A 138 2.59 0.89 -16.30
N GLU A 139 3.80 0.48 -16.66
CA GLU A 139 4.30 -0.87 -16.39
C GLU A 139 4.41 -1.17 -14.89
N VAL A 140 4.72 -0.15 -14.08
CA VAL A 140 4.71 -0.26 -12.62
C VAL A 140 3.28 -0.41 -12.11
N TRP A 141 2.32 0.34 -12.67
CA TRP A 141 0.91 0.21 -12.31
C TRP A 141 0.37 -1.19 -12.63
N ASP A 142 0.70 -1.70 -13.82
CA ASP A 142 0.29 -3.04 -14.27
C ASP A 142 0.81 -4.12 -13.33
N TYR A 143 2.09 -4.03 -12.90
CA TYR A 143 2.68 -4.93 -11.92
C TYR A 143 1.97 -4.88 -10.57
N LEU A 144 1.72 -3.68 -10.03
CA LEU A 144 1.05 -3.51 -8.75
C LEU A 144 -0.40 -4.03 -8.78
N VAL A 145 -1.11 -3.81 -9.87
CA VAL A 145 -2.47 -4.32 -10.07
C VAL A 145 -2.48 -5.84 -10.23
N GLU A 146 -1.50 -6.41 -10.92
CA GLU A 146 -1.35 -7.87 -11.03
C GLU A 146 -1.15 -8.49 -9.64
N VAL A 147 -0.25 -7.95 -8.81
CA VAL A 147 -0.08 -8.37 -7.42
C VAL A 147 -1.39 -8.24 -6.63
N GLY A 148 -2.13 -7.15 -6.83
CA GLY A 148 -3.43 -6.94 -6.19
C GLY A 148 -4.48 -7.98 -6.60
N LYS A 149 -4.56 -8.35 -7.89
CA LYS A 149 -5.45 -9.42 -8.37
C LYS A 149 -5.09 -10.76 -7.73
N LYS A 150 -3.79 -11.06 -7.62
CA LYS A 150 -3.31 -12.27 -6.93
C LYS A 150 -3.66 -12.29 -5.45
N ALA A 151 -3.74 -11.13 -4.79
CA ALA A 151 -4.27 -11.05 -3.43
C ALA A 151 -5.71 -11.60 -3.35
N GLY A 152 -6.56 -11.25 -4.32
CA GLY A 152 -7.93 -11.79 -4.42
C GLY A 152 -7.94 -13.30 -4.60
N GLU A 153 -7.11 -13.85 -5.50
CA GLU A 153 -6.99 -15.29 -5.72
C GLU A 153 -6.50 -16.03 -4.45
N LEU A 154 -5.63 -15.40 -3.65
CA LEU A 154 -5.17 -15.92 -2.37
C LEU A 154 -6.24 -15.83 -1.26
N GLY A 155 -7.33 -15.11 -1.52
CA GLY A 155 -8.46 -15.01 -0.61
C GLY A 155 -8.52 -13.75 0.24
N PHE A 156 -7.64 -12.78 0.08
CA PHE A 156 -7.76 -11.48 0.74
C PHE A 156 -9.07 -10.77 0.32
N ALA A 157 -9.59 -9.95 1.20
CA ALA A 157 -10.81 -9.17 0.95
C ALA A 157 -10.51 -7.73 0.50
N GLU A 158 -9.31 -7.25 0.79
CA GLU A 158 -8.89 -5.87 0.53
C GLU A 158 -7.40 -5.83 0.16
N VAL A 159 -7.07 -4.91 -0.75
CA VAL A 159 -5.69 -4.52 -1.07
C VAL A 159 -5.45 -3.12 -0.54
N GLN A 160 -4.50 -3.00 0.38
CA GLN A 160 -4.04 -1.75 0.95
C GLN A 160 -2.70 -1.36 0.33
N PHE A 161 -2.70 -0.26 -0.44
CA PHE A 161 -1.47 0.27 -1.02
C PHE A 161 -0.77 1.20 -0.03
N ASP A 162 0.44 0.82 0.37
CA ASP A 162 1.35 1.66 1.14
C ASP A 162 2.45 2.22 0.24
N TYR A 163 3.11 3.31 0.65
CA TYR A 163 4.06 4.03 -0.19
C TYR A 163 3.51 4.40 -1.57
N VAL A 164 2.20 4.64 -1.65
CA VAL A 164 1.50 5.11 -2.86
C VAL A 164 1.69 6.62 -3.00
N ARG A 165 2.94 7.02 -3.15
CA ARG A 165 3.41 8.41 -3.12
C ARG A 165 4.78 8.57 -3.77
N PHE A 166 5.18 9.81 -3.97
CA PHE A 166 6.56 10.15 -4.29
C PHE A 166 7.41 10.20 -3.01
N SER A 167 8.73 9.99 -3.17
CA SER A 167 9.68 10.23 -2.08
C SER A 167 9.77 11.73 -1.78
N VAL A 168 10.01 12.04 -0.51
CA VAL A 168 10.32 13.39 0.00
C VAL A 168 11.63 13.41 0.79
N ASP A 169 12.38 12.33 0.73
CA ASP A 169 13.67 12.21 1.40
C ASP A 169 14.74 13.09 0.72
N SER A 170 15.82 13.32 1.43
CA SER A 170 16.95 14.10 0.93
C SER A 170 17.48 13.52 -0.38
N GLY A 171 17.83 14.40 -1.33
CA GLY A 171 18.32 14.02 -2.64
C GLY A 171 17.24 13.89 -3.71
N VAL A 172 15.95 13.88 -3.34
CA VAL A 172 14.83 13.77 -4.30
C VAL A 172 14.79 14.98 -5.26
N GLU A 173 15.33 16.11 -4.87
CA GLU A 173 15.47 17.31 -5.71
C GLU A 173 16.36 17.09 -6.92
N GLY A 174 17.23 16.10 -6.88
CA GLY A 174 18.10 15.68 -8.01
C GLY A 174 17.47 14.66 -8.95
N VAL A 175 16.24 14.21 -8.67
CA VAL A 175 15.53 13.27 -9.56
C VAL A 175 15.11 13.94 -10.85
N ALA A 176 15.49 13.32 -11.97
CA ALA A 176 15.06 13.75 -13.30
C ALA A 176 13.78 13.02 -13.71
N PHE A 177 12.75 13.77 -14.03
CA PHE A 177 11.53 13.21 -14.60
C PHE A 177 11.51 13.42 -16.11
N ASP A 178 11.48 12.31 -16.88
CA ASP A 178 11.35 12.40 -18.33
C ASP A 178 9.97 13.00 -18.68
N PRO A 179 9.91 14.06 -19.53
CA PRO A 179 8.65 14.60 -20.01
C PRO A 179 7.74 13.57 -20.71
N GLN A 180 8.32 12.52 -21.31
CA GLN A 180 7.54 11.43 -21.89
C GLN A 180 6.83 10.60 -20.84
N ASP A 181 7.46 10.33 -19.70
CA ASP A 181 6.85 9.61 -18.59
C ASP A 181 5.78 10.47 -17.90
N THR A 182 6.11 11.71 -17.61
CA THR A 182 5.15 12.59 -16.92
C THR A 182 3.93 12.92 -17.78
N GLY A 183 4.11 13.07 -19.09
CA GLY A 183 3.05 13.53 -20.00
C GLY A 183 2.41 14.86 -19.58
N GLY A 184 3.16 15.69 -18.85
CA GLY A 184 2.69 16.96 -18.28
C GLY A 184 1.86 16.83 -17.01
N ARG A 185 1.71 15.63 -16.47
CA ARG A 185 0.98 15.38 -15.19
C ARG A 185 1.77 15.89 -13.99
N SER A 186 1.07 16.45 -13.03
CA SER A 186 1.58 16.68 -11.67
C SER A 186 1.74 15.36 -10.91
N LYS A 187 2.43 15.41 -9.77
CA LYS A 187 2.56 14.24 -8.88
C LYS A 187 1.19 13.78 -8.35
N THR A 188 0.31 14.71 -7.97
CA THR A 188 -1.03 14.41 -7.48
C THR A 188 -1.90 13.78 -8.57
N GLU A 189 -1.83 14.26 -9.80
CA GLU A 189 -2.53 13.63 -10.92
C GLU A 189 -2.03 12.21 -11.20
N ALA A 190 -0.71 11.96 -11.12
CA ALA A 190 -0.17 10.62 -11.33
C ALA A 190 -0.67 9.62 -10.27
N ILE A 191 -0.62 10.00 -8.98
CA ILE A 191 -1.09 9.13 -7.91
C ILE A 191 -2.61 8.92 -8.00
N SER A 192 -3.38 9.98 -8.24
CA SER A 192 -4.83 9.88 -8.41
C SER A 192 -5.21 8.98 -9.59
N GLN A 193 -4.52 9.07 -10.71
CA GLN A 193 -4.76 8.21 -11.88
C GLN A 193 -4.35 6.76 -11.61
N PHE A 194 -3.26 6.52 -10.88
CA PHE A 194 -2.91 5.17 -10.44
C PHE A 194 -4.04 4.58 -9.58
N MET A 195 -4.57 5.35 -8.62
CA MET A 195 -5.66 4.87 -7.76
C MET A 195 -6.93 4.59 -8.56
N ASP A 196 -7.31 5.44 -9.52
CA ASP A 196 -8.41 5.18 -10.44
C ASP A 196 -8.20 3.87 -11.23
N TYR A 197 -6.99 3.68 -11.74
CA TYR A 197 -6.62 2.48 -12.50
C TYR A 197 -6.69 1.23 -11.63
N ALA A 198 -6.07 1.24 -10.46
CA ALA A 198 -6.06 0.11 -9.53
C ALA A 198 -7.47 -0.21 -9.04
N TYR A 199 -8.24 0.80 -8.63
CA TYR A 199 -9.63 0.63 -8.21
C TYR A 199 -10.50 0.02 -9.31
N GLY A 200 -10.39 0.56 -10.54
CA GLY A 200 -11.15 0.07 -11.69
C GLY A 200 -10.90 -1.41 -12.00
N GLN A 201 -9.69 -1.89 -11.76
CA GLN A 201 -9.30 -3.28 -12.01
C GLN A 201 -9.67 -4.19 -10.81
N LEU A 202 -9.29 -3.80 -9.60
CA LEU A 202 -9.41 -4.65 -8.42
C LEU A 202 -10.86 -4.75 -7.91
N SER A 203 -11.66 -3.69 -8.07
CA SER A 203 -13.07 -3.72 -7.71
C SER A 203 -13.88 -4.72 -8.55
N GLN A 204 -13.48 -4.98 -9.79
CA GLN A 204 -14.09 -5.99 -10.65
C GLN A 204 -13.80 -7.42 -10.19
N GLU A 205 -12.70 -7.62 -9.46
CA GLU A 205 -12.36 -8.89 -8.80
C GLU A 205 -13.04 -9.06 -7.43
N GLY A 206 -13.91 -8.13 -7.04
CA GLY A 206 -14.62 -8.17 -5.76
C GLY A 206 -13.80 -7.68 -4.57
N LEU A 207 -12.64 -7.07 -4.81
CA LEU A 207 -11.76 -6.54 -3.77
C LEU A 207 -12.14 -5.13 -3.34
N TYR A 208 -11.95 -4.83 -2.07
CA TYR A 208 -11.85 -3.46 -1.59
C TYR A 208 -10.44 -2.93 -1.83
N VAL A 209 -10.34 -1.63 -2.04
CA VAL A 209 -9.07 -0.94 -2.26
C VAL A 209 -8.91 0.17 -1.24
N SER A 210 -7.79 0.16 -0.55
CA SER A 210 -7.43 1.20 0.40
C SER A 210 -6.03 1.75 0.12
N ALA A 211 -5.75 2.93 0.67
CA ALA A 211 -4.47 3.59 0.51
C ALA A 211 -4.00 4.22 1.83
N ASP A 212 -2.74 3.97 2.17
CA ASP A 212 -2.07 4.65 3.27
C ASP A 212 -1.61 6.02 2.80
N VAL A 213 -1.99 7.05 3.52
CA VAL A 213 -1.66 8.43 3.18
C VAL A 213 -1.00 9.13 4.35
N PHE A 214 -0.13 10.10 4.08
CA PHE A 214 0.44 10.90 5.14
C PHE A 214 -0.64 11.67 5.89
N GLY A 215 -0.62 11.61 7.23
CA GLY A 215 -1.57 12.36 8.05
C GLY A 215 -1.50 13.87 7.84
N THR A 216 -0.31 14.40 7.53
CA THR A 216 -0.09 15.85 7.31
C THR A 216 -0.81 16.40 6.09
N ILE A 217 -1.09 15.58 5.07
CA ILE A 217 -1.77 16.04 3.84
C ILE A 217 -3.21 16.52 4.08
N ILE A 218 -3.83 16.09 5.18
CA ILE A 218 -5.18 16.54 5.54
C ILE A 218 -5.23 18.05 5.72
N ARG A 219 -4.14 18.64 6.23
CA ARG A 219 -4.05 20.08 6.56
C ARG A 219 -3.02 20.85 5.75
N SER A 220 -2.10 20.17 5.08
CA SER A 220 -0.98 20.78 4.35
C SER A 220 -1.08 20.49 2.85
N GLY A 221 -1.54 21.46 2.08
CA GLY A 221 -1.51 21.37 0.62
C GLY A 221 -0.09 21.30 0.04
N GLN A 222 0.91 21.84 0.76
CA GLN A 222 2.32 21.74 0.38
C GLN A 222 2.81 20.30 0.48
N ASP A 223 2.50 19.62 1.59
CA ASP A 223 2.86 18.21 1.79
C ASP A 223 2.12 17.33 0.77
N ALA A 224 0.83 17.60 0.55
CA ALA A 224 0.03 16.90 -0.46
C ALA A 224 0.70 16.95 -1.85
N GLN A 225 1.15 18.12 -2.29
CA GLN A 225 1.86 18.28 -3.56
C GLN A 225 3.24 17.59 -3.56
N ALA A 226 3.96 17.66 -2.44
CA ALA A 226 5.30 17.07 -2.34
C ALA A 226 5.26 15.55 -2.50
N VAL A 227 4.33 14.88 -1.79
CA VAL A 227 4.16 13.42 -1.85
C VAL A 227 3.28 12.96 -3.01
N GLY A 228 2.52 13.86 -3.64
CA GLY A 228 1.57 13.52 -4.70
C GLY A 228 0.24 12.95 -4.18
N GLN A 229 -0.10 13.15 -2.91
CA GLN A 229 -1.34 12.65 -2.31
C GLN A 229 -2.27 13.84 -2.03
N ASP A 230 -3.34 13.98 -2.81
CA ASP A 230 -4.43 14.90 -2.50
C ASP A 230 -5.53 14.13 -1.77
N TYR A 231 -5.80 14.50 -0.50
CA TYR A 231 -6.73 13.77 0.35
C TYR A 231 -8.16 13.77 -0.23
N GLY A 232 -8.62 14.91 -0.73
CA GLY A 232 -9.96 15.04 -1.28
C GLY A 232 -10.16 14.26 -2.56
N GLU A 233 -9.17 14.29 -3.45
CA GLU A 233 -9.20 13.53 -4.70
C GLU A 233 -9.11 12.03 -4.45
N MET A 234 -8.20 11.59 -3.58
CA MET A 234 -8.03 10.18 -3.26
C MET A 234 -9.25 9.57 -2.57
N ALA A 235 -9.94 10.34 -1.71
CA ALA A 235 -11.17 9.89 -1.04
C ALA A 235 -12.29 9.49 -2.00
N GLY A 236 -12.30 10.04 -3.21
CA GLY A 236 -13.27 9.68 -4.25
C GLY A 236 -12.86 8.47 -5.12
N ARG A 237 -11.67 7.91 -4.91
CA ARG A 237 -11.05 6.91 -5.79
C ARG A 237 -10.72 5.58 -5.12
N VAL A 238 -10.97 5.45 -3.82
CA VAL A 238 -10.73 4.23 -3.04
C VAL A 238 -11.90 3.97 -2.11
N ASP A 239 -11.99 2.76 -1.59
CA ASP A 239 -13.03 2.42 -0.60
C ASP A 239 -12.67 2.98 0.79
N TYR A 240 -11.38 2.96 1.15
CA TYR A 240 -10.90 3.45 2.43
C TYR A 240 -9.60 4.26 2.26
N LEU A 241 -9.48 5.37 2.99
CA LEU A 241 -8.21 6.05 3.21
C LEU A 241 -7.73 5.79 4.64
N CYS A 242 -6.45 5.49 4.77
CA CYS A 242 -5.80 5.17 6.03
C CYS A 242 -4.75 6.25 6.35
N PRO A 243 -5.14 7.38 6.94
CA PRO A 243 -4.20 8.43 7.27
C PRO A 243 -3.27 7.98 8.39
N MET A 244 -1.96 8.05 8.13
CA MET A 244 -0.90 7.69 9.07
C MET A 244 -0.71 8.82 10.09
N ILE A 245 -1.60 8.90 11.05
CA ILE A 245 -1.57 9.88 12.13
C ILE A 245 -0.91 9.24 13.35
N TYR A 246 0.40 9.40 13.42
CA TYR A 246 1.20 8.96 14.56
C TYR A 246 1.65 10.17 15.37
N PRO A 247 1.31 10.26 16.67
CA PRO A 247 1.68 11.42 17.49
C PRO A 247 3.16 11.80 17.43
N SER A 248 4.05 10.80 17.36
CA SER A 248 5.49 10.98 17.22
C SER A 248 5.96 11.60 15.89
N HIS A 249 5.09 11.69 14.89
CA HIS A 249 5.40 12.34 13.61
C HIS A 249 5.14 13.86 13.61
N TYR A 250 4.54 14.37 14.68
CA TYR A 250 4.28 15.80 14.84
C TYR A 250 5.32 16.41 15.79
N GLY A 251 5.95 17.48 15.35
CA GLY A 251 6.94 18.18 16.17
C GLY A 251 6.30 18.91 17.36
N ASP A 252 7.11 19.22 18.34
CA ASP A 252 6.72 20.00 19.52
C ASP A 252 5.99 21.29 19.13
N GLY A 253 4.91 21.60 19.82
CA GLY A 253 4.05 22.75 19.55
C GLY A 253 3.02 22.55 18.44
N SER A 254 3.01 21.41 17.73
CA SER A 254 1.98 21.10 16.73
C SER A 254 0.60 21.13 17.37
N PHE A 255 -0.37 21.75 16.69
CA PHE A 255 -1.74 21.93 17.19
C PHE A 255 -1.85 22.66 18.54
N GLY A 256 -0.80 23.35 18.98
CA GLY A 256 -0.72 23.97 20.32
C GLY A 256 -0.42 22.98 21.44
N ILE A 257 -0.06 21.76 21.11
CA ILE A 257 0.33 20.69 22.03
C ILE A 257 1.86 20.73 22.20
N GLU A 258 2.33 20.89 23.44
CA GLU A 258 3.75 21.07 23.72
C GLU A 258 4.58 19.85 23.26
N HIS A 259 4.11 18.64 23.60
CA HIS A 259 4.74 17.38 23.22
C HIS A 259 3.69 16.41 22.67
N PRO A 260 3.43 16.37 21.35
CA PRO A 260 2.36 15.57 20.73
C PRO A 260 2.40 14.08 21.06
N ASP A 261 3.57 13.48 21.12
CA ASP A 261 3.76 12.05 21.43
C ASP A 261 3.38 11.67 22.88
N THR A 262 3.38 12.64 23.80
CA THR A 262 2.91 12.45 25.18
C THR A 262 1.41 12.67 25.36
N GLN A 263 0.74 13.24 24.34
CA GLN A 263 -0.70 13.54 24.32
C GLN A 263 -1.36 12.93 23.06
N PRO A 264 -1.35 11.59 22.93
CA PRO A 264 -1.73 10.93 21.68
C PRO A 264 -3.20 11.13 21.30
N TYR A 265 -4.11 11.16 22.27
CA TYR A 265 -5.53 11.39 21.98
C TYR A 265 -5.76 12.79 21.39
N ASP A 266 -5.26 13.82 22.03
CA ASP A 266 -5.46 15.20 21.58
C ASP A 266 -4.76 15.43 20.24
N THR A 267 -3.58 14.84 20.05
CA THR A 267 -2.84 14.94 18.79
C THR A 267 -3.62 14.31 17.63
N VAL A 268 -4.12 13.09 17.79
CA VAL A 268 -4.91 12.42 16.75
C VAL A 268 -6.22 13.16 16.49
N TYR A 269 -6.90 13.63 17.56
CA TYR A 269 -8.14 14.38 17.43
C TYR A 269 -7.96 15.70 16.67
N GLN A 270 -6.87 16.41 16.91
CA GLN A 270 -6.57 17.67 16.22
C GLN A 270 -6.07 17.47 14.79
N ALA A 271 -5.43 16.34 14.51
CA ALA A 271 -4.91 16.04 13.18
C ALA A 271 -6.00 15.63 12.19
N LEU A 272 -7.07 15.01 12.67
CA LEU A 272 -8.28 14.68 11.90
C LEU A 272 -9.22 15.87 11.77
#